data_0607fb422ec31fff5836596b96663344
#
_entry.id   0607fb422ec31fff5836596b96663344
#
_cell.length_a   1.000
_cell.length_b   1.000
_cell.length_c   1.000
_cell.angle_alpha   90.00
_cell.angle_beta   90.00
_cell.angle_gamma   90.00
#
_symmetry.space_group_name_H-M   'P 1'
#
loop_
_entity.id
_entity.type
_entity.pdbx_description
1 polymer ?
#
loop_
_entity_poly.entity_id
_entity_poly.type
_entity_poly.pdbx_seq_one_letter_code
_entity_poly.pdbx_strand_id
1 'polypeptide(L)'
;MNYESPTHTSGLWFLDGVFNLTMSYRTDSDIFLPYGYLVPRGRTDTVGPESAFTHQLSHSRRPRKGFVAWVVSNWSATHARVGFYQQLRGFVRVDVFGRVGRPLERGDGSVVRLLRRYKFYXXLRRYKFYLALENSQHTDYITEKVWNAVLAGAVPVVLGPSRQNYERFLPAEAFIHVEDFPTVKELARYLLKLRDDPARMRRHLDWRRSYVLHQPRFWG
;
A
#
# COMPACT_ATOMS: atom_id res chain seq x y z
N MET A 1 -14.31 10.46 -14.23
CA MET A 1 -13.58 9.89 -13.07
C MET A 1 -12.40 9.07 -13.58
N ASN A 2 -11.20 9.37 -13.12
CA ASN A 2 -9.98 8.65 -13.55
C ASN A 2 -9.17 8.23 -12.33
N TYR A 3 -8.94 6.92 -12.20
CA TYR A 3 -8.15 6.33 -11.12
C TYR A 3 -6.80 5.79 -11.58
N GLU A 4 -6.57 5.73 -12.89
CA GLU A 4 -5.28 5.29 -13.41
C GLU A 4 -4.32 6.47 -13.52
N SER A 5 -3.03 6.18 -13.52
CA SER A 5 -2.01 7.21 -13.71
C SER A 5 -2.01 7.70 -15.17
N PRO A 6 -1.55 8.92 -15.42
CA PRO A 6 -1.40 9.43 -16.79
C PRO A 6 -0.52 8.53 -17.67
N THR A 7 0.44 7.81 -17.09
CA THR A 7 1.29 6.86 -17.84
C THR A 7 0.47 5.73 -18.47
N HIS A 8 -0.66 5.36 -17.87
CA HIS A 8 -1.48 4.23 -18.31
C HIS A 8 -2.79 4.66 -18.94
N THR A 9 -2.97 5.96 -19.17
CA THR A 9 -4.18 6.51 -19.79
C THR A 9 -3.77 7.39 -20.97
N SER A 10 -3.96 6.91 -22.19
CA SER A 10 -3.64 7.67 -23.38
C SER A 10 -4.80 8.61 -23.76
N GLY A 11 -4.48 9.65 -24.50
CA GLY A 11 -5.47 10.53 -25.10
C GLY A 11 -6.15 11.50 -24.13
N LEU A 12 -5.57 11.74 -22.95
CA LEU A 12 -6.18 12.68 -21.98
C LEU A 12 -6.29 14.10 -22.54
N TRP A 13 -5.42 14.49 -23.46
CA TRP A 13 -5.42 15.82 -24.06
C TRP A 13 -6.70 16.11 -24.89
N PHE A 14 -7.38 15.06 -25.39
CA PHE A 14 -8.68 15.23 -26.05
C PHE A 14 -9.77 15.71 -25.11
N LEU A 15 -9.53 15.57 -23.81
CA LEU A 15 -10.53 15.84 -22.77
C LEU A 15 -10.39 17.23 -22.17
N ASP A 16 -9.40 18.01 -22.62
CA ASP A 16 -9.19 19.37 -22.13
C ASP A 16 -10.41 20.24 -22.54
N GLY A 17 -11.02 20.88 -21.54
CA GLY A 17 -12.18 21.70 -21.73
C GLY A 17 -13.50 20.96 -21.99
N VAL A 18 -13.47 19.59 -21.95
CA VAL A 18 -14.69 18.80 -22.21
C VAL A 18 -15.56 18.70 -20.96
N PHE A 19 -14.92 18.68 -19.79
CA PHE A 19 -15.62 18.46 -18.52
C PHE A 19 -15.54 19.70 -17.63
N ASN A 20 -16.62 19.96 -16.93
CA ASN A 20 -16.70 21.10 -15.99
C ASN A 20 -16.14 20.74 -14.61
N LEU A 21 -16.08 19.45 -14.27
CA LEU A 21 -15.62 18.99 -12.96
C LEU A 21 -14.75 17.76 -13.12
N THR A 22 -13.71 17.70 -12.30
CA THR A 22 -12.81 16.56 -12.22
C THR A 22 -13.02 15.77 -10.92
N MET A 23 -12.97 14.46 -11.01
CA MET A 23 -13.00 13.58 -9.82
C MET A 23 -11.87 12.57 -9.93
N SER A 24 -10.91 12.66 -9.03
CA SER A 24 -9.76 11.75 -9.07
C SER A 24 -9.07 11.63 -7.71
N TYR A 25 -8.00 10.83 -7.68
CA TYR A 25 -7.14 10.66 -6.49
C TYR A 25 -6.28 11.89 -6.19
N ARG A 26 -6.20 12.86 -7.08
CA ARG A 26 -5.38 14.06 -6.91
C ARG A 26 -6.07 15.05 -5.97
N THR A 27 -5.27 15.67 -5.11
CA THR A 27 -5.80 16.66 -4.15
C THR A 27 -6.25 17.97 -4.82
N ASP A 28 -5.81 18.20 -6.05
CA ASP A 28 -6.23 19.38 -6.83
C ASP A 28 -7.43 19.11 -7.74
N SER A 29 -8.07 17.94 -7.63
CA SER A 29 -9.34 17.69 -8.31
C SER A 29 -10.48 18.41 -7.61
N ASP A 30 -11.53 18.77 -8.36
CA ASP A 30 -12.74 19.37 -7.78
C ASP A 30 -13.36 18.45 -6.74
N ILE A 31 -13.35 17.15 -7.00
CA ILE A 31 -13.80 16.12 -6.06
C ILE A 31 -12.62 15.19 -5.77
N PHE A 32 -12.04 15.37 -4.60
CA PHE A 32 -10.90 14.56 -4.15
C PHE A 32 -11.40 13.21 -3.67
N LEU A 33 -10.88 12.17 -4.29
CA LEU A 33 -11.34 10.81 -4.02
C LEU A 33 -10.16 9.84 -3.97
N PRO A 34 -9.44 9.82 -2.84
CA PRO A 34 -8.24 8.99 -2.72
C PRO A 34 -8.57 7.51 -2.56
N TYR A 35 -7.59 6.65 -2.80
CA TYR A 35 -7.70 5.21 -2.54
C TYR A 35 -7.83 4.89 -1.04
N GLY A 36 -7.46 5.84 -0.19
CA GLY A 36 -7.57 5.72 1.26
C GLY A 36 -7.04 6.96 1.95
N TYR A 37 -7.44 7.18 3.20
CA TYR A 37 -6.91 8.27 4.02
C TYR A 37 -7.06 7.91 5.49
N LEU A 38 -6.33 8.62 6.34
CA LEU A 38 -6.34 8.39 7.79
C LEU A 38 -7.24 9.42 8.48
N VAL A 39 -8.01 8.93 9.45
CA VAL A 39 -8.89 9.77 10.29
C VAL A 39 -8.40 9.63 11.73
N PRO A 40 -8.23 10.74 12.47
CA PRO A 40 -7.89 10.65 13.90
C PRO A 40 -8.93 9.85 14.68
N ARG A 41 -8.46 9.01 15.61
CA ARG A 41 -9.37 8.29 16.52
C ARG A 41 -10.07 9.31 17.42
N GLY A 42 -11.32 9.03 17.74
CA GLY A 42 -12.13 9.92 18.56
C GLY A 42 -13.10 10.78 17.76
N ARG A 43 -12.90 10.89 16.45
CA ARG A 43 -13.94 11.43 15.55
C ARG A 43 -14.77 10.25 15.06
N THR A 44 -15.69 9.80 15.92
CA THR A 44 -16.35 8.51 15.74
C THR A 44 -17.57 8.53 14.82
N ASP A 45 -17.73 9.55 14.06
CA ASP A 45 -18.90 9.64 13.21
C ASP A 45 -18.72 8.76 11.99
N THR A 46 -19.38 7.63 12.00
CA THR A 46 -19.46 6.67 10.89
C THR A 46 -18.26 5.72 10.72
N VAL A 47 -17.99 4.97 11.80
CA VAL A 47 -17.06 3.84 11.70
C VAL A 47 -17.83 2.63 11.12
N GLY A 48 -17.72 2.39 9.84
CA GLY A 48 -18.38 1.26 9.19
C GLY A 48 -17.82 -0.10 9.64
N PRO A 49 -18.50 -1.20 9.27
CA PRO A 49 -18.09 -2.55 9.71
C PRO A 49 -16.65 -2.93 9.38
N GLU A 50 -16.04 -2.28 8.39
CA GLU A 50 -14.64 -2.52 8.04
C GLU A 50 -13.64 -2.01 9.10
N SER A 51 -14.01 -0.99 9.88
CA SER A 51 -13.11 -0.50 10.92
C SER A 51 -13.10 -1.42 12.14
N ALA A 52 -14.23 -2.05 12.46
CA ALA A 52 -14.29 -3.10 13.48
C ALA A 52 -13.38 -4.27 13.09
N PHE A 53 -13.40 -4.63 11.80
CA PHE A 53 -12.56 -5.67 11.23
C PHE A 53 -11.07 -5.28 11.31
N THR A 54 -10.72 -4.05 10.92
CA THR A 54 -9.34 -3.57 11.00
C THR A 54 -8.85 -3.47 12.44
N HIS A 55 -9.73 -3.10 13.36
CA HIS A 55 -9.43 -3.07 14.78
C HIS A 55 -9.09 -4.47 15.30
N GLN A 56 -9.91 -5.47 14.94
CA GLN A 56 -9.68 -6.87 15.32
C GLN A 56 -8.40 -7.41 14.70
N LEU A 57 -8.08 -7.00 13.45
CA LEU A 57 -6.85 -7.41 12.78
C LEU A 57 -5.59 -6.78 13.43
N SER A 58 -5.69 -5.58 13.98
CA SER A 58 -4.53 -4.88 14.53
C SER A 58 -4.04 -5.50 15.86
N HIS A 59 -4.90 -6.24 16.57
CA HIS A 59 -4.60 -6.76 17.91
C HIS A 59 -4.08 -8.19 17.92
N SER A 60 -3.86 -8.81 16.76
CA SER A 60 -3.33 -10.17 16.73
C SER A 60 -1.85 -10.20 17.17
N ARG A 61 -1.59 -10.89 18.25
CA ARG A 61 -0.24 -11.05 18.84
C ARG A 61 0.59 -12.15 18.17
N ARG A 62 0.07 -12.76 17.09
CA ARG A 62 0.80 -13.86 16.41
C ARG A 62 2.09 -13.32 15.79
N PRO A 63 3.24 -13.99 16.04
CA PRO A 63 4.50 -13.54 15.47
C PRO A 63 4.51 -13.61 13.95
N ARG A 64 5.03 -12.57 13.32
CA ARG A 64 5.14 -12.47 11.87
C ARG A 64 6.37 -13.23 11.39
N LYS A 65 6.16 -14.42 10.84
CA LYS A 65 7.23 -15.31 10.38
C LYS A 65 7.80 -14.88 9.02
N GLY A 66 6.98 -14.25 8.19
CA GLY A 66 7.40 -13.76 6.87
C GLY A 66 8.12 -12.42 6.98
N PHE A 67 9.11 -12.22 6.13
CA PHE A 67 9.93 -11.01 6.16
C PHE A 67 9.36 -9.93 5.24
N VAL A 68 9.50 -10.11 3.92
CA VAL A 68 9.02 -9.15 2.93
C VAL A 68 8.08 -9.86 1.96
N ALA A 69 6.92 -9.26 1.70
CA ALA A 69 5.99 -9.76 0.67
C ALA A 69 5.83 -8.72 -0.43
N TRP A 70 5.61 -9.18 -1.65
CA TRP A 70 5.22 -8.35 -2.79
C TRP A 70 4.10 -9.03 -3.57
N VAL A 71 3.01 -8.29 -3.82
CA VAL A 71 1.92 -8.79 -4.67
C VAL A 71 1.95 -7.98 -5.97
N VAL A 72 2.11 -8.66 -7.09
CA VAL A 72 2.23 -7.99 -8.39
C VAL A 72 1.46 -8.76 -9.46
N SER A 73 0.60 -8.05 -10.19
CA SER A 73 -0.19 -8.61 -11.30
C SER A 73 0.30 -8.11 -12.65
N ASN A 74 0.74 -6.86 -12.72
CA ASN A 74 1.26 -6.25 -13.94
C ASN A 74 2.79 -6.18 -13.85
N TRP A 75 3.46 -7.07 -14.56
CA TRP A 75 4.91 -7.18 -14.59
C TRP A 75 5.44 -6.70 -15.93
N SER A 76 6.35 -5.76 -15.89
CA SER A 76 7.16 -5.38 -17.06
C SER A 76 8.58 -5.12 -16.60
N ALA A 77 9.54 -5.65 -17.33
CA ALA A 77 10.96 -5.47 -17.02
C ALA A 77 11.35 -3.97 -17.06
N THR A 78 10.59 -3.16 -17.77
CA THR A 78 10.84 -1.72 -17.90
C THR A 78 10.31 -0.91 -16.71
N HIS A 79 9.47 -1.50 -15.87
CA HIS A 79 8.94 -0.79 -14.69
C HIS A 79 10.03 -0.61 -13.64
N ALA A 80 10.19 0.61 -13.13
CA ALA A 80 11.17 0.93 -12.07
C ALA A 80 11.04 -0.02 -10.87
N ARG A 81 9.78 -0.37 -10.50
CA ARG A 81 9.51 -1.27 -9.36
C ARG A 81 10.08 -2.69 -9.60
N VAL A 82 10.14 -3.15 -10.84
CA VAL A 82 10.71 -4.47 -11.16
C VAL A 82 12.23 -4.41 -11.03
N GLY A 83 12.86 -3.36 -11.57
CA GLY A 83 14.30 -3.13 -11.39
C GLY A 83 14.70 -3.04 -9.92
N PHE A 84 13.92 -2.31 -9.13
CA PHE A 84 14.13 -2.23 -7.69
C PHE A 84 14.03 -3.60 -7.02
N TYR A 85 12.98 -4.37 -7.34
CA TYR A 85 12.80 -5.71 -6.77
C TYR A 85 13.96 -6.64 -7.14
N GLN A 86 14.43 -6.59 -8.40
CA GLN A 86 15.55 -7.44 -8.86
C GLN A 86 16.82 -7.17 -8.05
N GLN A 87 17.05 -5.91 -7.67
CA GLN A 87 18.17 -5.56 -6.80
C GLN A 87 17.94 -6.02 -5.36
N LEU A 88 16.74 -5.74 -4.82
CA LEU A 88 16.43 -6.03 -3.41
C LEU A 88 16.50 -7.53 -3.10
N ARG A 89 16.05 -8.38 -4.03
CA ARG A 89 16.04 -9.84 -3.83
C ARG A 89 17.45 -10.43 -3.69
N GLY A 90 18.46 -9.70 -4.10
CA GLY A 90 19.85 -10.10 -3.91
C GLY A 90 20.35 -9.95 -2.46
N PHE A 91 19.63 -9.20 -1.64
CA PHE A 91 20.03 -8.91 -0.26
C PHE A 91 19.07 -9.49 0.78
N VAL A 92 17.79 -9.58 0.45
CA VAL A 92 16.77 -10.10 1.38
C VAL A 92 15.77 -10.98 0.63
N ARG A 93 15.25 -11.97 1.35
CA ARG A 93 14.20 -12.81 0.78
C ARG A 93 12.91 -12.03 0.64
N VAL A 94 12.36 -12.00 -0.58
CA VAL A 94 11.06 -11.41 -0.89
C VAL A 94 10.14 -12.53 -1.42
N ASP A 95 9.03 -12.76 -0.74
CA ASP A 95 8.02 -13.71 -1.22
C ASP A 95 7.07 -12.97 -2.17
N VAL A 96 7.08 -13.38 -3.43
CA VAL A 96 6.29 -12.73 -4.50
C VAL A 96 5.01 -13.52 -4.73
N PHE A 97 3.90 -12.80 -4.82
CA PHE A 97 2.56 -13.34 -5.04
C PHE A 97 1.89 -12.64 -6.22
N GLY A 98 0.88 -13.28 -6.78
CA GLY A 98 0.12 -12.74 -7.89
C GLY A 98 0.42 -13.47 -9.20
N ARG A 99 0.26 -12.75 -10.31
CA ARG A 99 0.33 -13.40 -11.64
C ARG A 99 1.71 -13.99 -11.96
N VAL A 100 2.77 -13.37 -11.45
CA VAL A 100 4.16 -13.79 -11.75
C VAL A 100 4.85 -14.48 -10.56
N GLY A 101 4.16 -14.63 -9.45
CA GLY A 101 4.69 -15.29 -8.26
C GLY A 101 3.82 -16.47 -7.86
N ARG A 102 3.81 -16.77 -6.56
CA ARG A 102 2.91 -17.78 -6.02
C ARG A 102 1.47 -17.33 -6.23
N PRO A 103 0.60 -18.17 -6.77
CA PRO A 103 -0.79 -17.76 -6.96
C PRO A 103 -1.44 -17.44 -5.61
N LEU A 104 -2.21 -16.37 -5.59
CA LEU A 104 -3.15 -16.14 -4.51
C LEU A 104 -4.30 -17.13 -4.73
N GLU A 105 -4.63 -17.89 -3.70
CA GLU A 105 -5.68 -18.91 -3.80
C GLU A 105 -6.95 -18.32 -4.41
N ARG A 106 -7.38 -18.92 -5.54
CA ARG A 106 -8.60 -18.53 -6.23
C ARG A 106 -9.77 -19.35 -5.65
N GLY A 107 -10.86 -18.66 -5.29
CA GLY A 107 -12.13 -19.28 -5.01
C GLY A 107 -13.14 -18.79 -6.04
N ASP A 108 -14.22 -19.48 -6.25
CA ASP A 108 -15.27 -19.11 -7.21
C ASP A 108 -16.54 -18.59 -6.50
N GLY A 109 -17.24 -17.67 -7.16
CA GLY A 109 -18.50 -17.11 -6.67
C GLY A 109 -18.41 -15.73 -5.98
N SER A 110 -19.53 -15.09 -5.72
CA SER A 110 -19.62 -13.69 -5.21
C SER A 110 -19.19 -13.52 -3.75
N VAL A 111 -19.46 -14.53 -2.90
CA VAL A 111 -18.92 -14.61 -1.53
C VAL A 111 -17.40 -14.64 -1.57
N VAL A 112 -16.83 -15.00 -2.69
CA VAL A 112 -15.41 -15.18 -2.94
C VAL A 112 -14.66 -13.85 -3.03
N ARG A 113 -15.29 -12.75 -3.47
CA ARG A 113 -14.60 -11.44 -3.50
C ARG A 113 -14.24 -11.01 -2.06
N LEU A 114 -15.18 -11.16 -1.13
CA LEU A 114 -14.94 -10.87 0.29
C LEU A 114 -13.91 -11.84 0.86
N LEU A 115 -14.04 -13.14 0.56
CA LEU A 115 -13.09 -14.17 1.02
C LEU A 115 -11.69 -13.99 0.41
N ARG A 116 -11.59 -13.56 -0.85
CA ARG A 116 -10.32 -13.24 -1.51
C ARG A 116 -9.62 -12.09 -0.79
N ARG A 117 -10.36 -11.03 -0.50
CA ARG A 117 -9.84 -9.89 0.25
C ARG A 117 -9.35 -10.34 1.63
N TYR A 118 -10.14 -11.18 2.29
CA TYR A 118 -9.83 -11.77 3.59
C TYR A 118 -8.54 -12.62 3.53
N LYS A 119 -8.47 -13.55 2.57
CA LYS A 119 -7.29 -14.42 2.38
C LYS A 119 -6.04 -13.61 2.02
N PHE A 120 -6.22 -12.56 1.22
CA PHE A 120 -5.15 -11.63 0.86
C PHE A 120 -4.57 -10.96 2.11
N TYR A 121 -5.40 -10.41 2.95
CA TYR A 121 -4.94 -9.83 4.20
C TYR A 121 -4.34 -10.85 5.18
N UNK A 122 -4.77 -11.84 5.17
CA UNK A 122 -4.36 -12.89 5.93
C UNK A 122 -3.06 -13.41 5.55
N UNK A 123 -2.76 -13.27 4.47
CA UNK A 123 -1.54 -13.58 3.99
C UNK A 123 -0.56 -12.64 4.40
N LEU A 124 -0.91 -11.35 4.03
CA LEU A 124 -0.01 -10.22 4.31
C LEU A 124 0.31 -10.05 5.79
N ARG A 125 -0.63 -10.37 6.64
CA ARG A 125 -0.40 -10.27 8.11
C ARG A 125 0.75 -11.13 8.61
N ARG A 126 1.16 -12.10 7.83
CA ARG A 126 2.29 -12.97 8.17
C ARG A 126 3.63 -12.28 7.96
N TYR A 127 3.65 -11.13 7.26
CA TYR A 127 4.88 -10.45 6.84
C TYR A 127 5.11 -9.18 7.66
N LYS A 128 6.39 -8.89 7.92
CA LYS A 128 6.80 -7.65 8.59
C LYS A 128 6.68 -6.46 7.64
N PHE A 129 7.09 -6.65 6.38
CA PHE A 129 7.12 -5.59 5.36
C PHE A 129 6.33 -6.01 4.12
N TYR A 130 5.75 -5.01 3.47
CA TYR A 130 5.05 -5.19 2.20
C TYR A 130 5.58 -4.19 1.17
N LEU A 131 6.00 -4.67 0.02
CA LEU A 131 6.45 -3.79 -1.06
C LEU A 131 5.22 -3.16 -1.73
N ALA A 132 4.95 -1.92 -1.36
CA ALA A 132 3.85 -1.12 -1.91
C ALA A 132 4.41 -0.25 -3.05
N LEU A 133 4.79 -0.91 -4.15
CA LEU A 133 5.49 -0.28 -5.27
C LEU A 133 4.48 0.07 -6.37
N GLU A 134 4.33 1.36 -6.64
CA GLU A 134 3.44 1.82 -7.69
C GLU A 134 4.00 1.48 -9.08
N ASN A 135 3.11 1.36 -10.05
CA ASN A 135 3.53 1.08 -11.44
C ASN A 135 4.02 2.33 -12.16
N SER A 136 3.78 3.50 -11.60
CA SER A 136 4.24 4.79 -12.13
C SER A 136 4.38 5.79 -10.98
N GLN A 137 5.09 6.90 -11.22
CA GLN A 137 5.38 7.91 -10.21
C GLN A 137 4.71 9.23 -10.60
N HIS A 138 3.56 9.51 -10.01
CA HIS A 138 2.80 10.74 -10.22
C HIS A 138 2.33 11.30 -8.88
N THR A 139 2.17 12.61 -8.81
CA THR A 139 1.67 13.31 -7.62
C THR A 139 0.35 12.67 -7.16
N ASP A 140 0.28 12.35 -5.88
CA ASP A 140 -0.88 11.79 -5.18
C ASP A 140 -1.28 10.37 -5.65
N TYR A 141 -0.49 9.74 -6.55
CA TYR A 141 -0.80 8.38 -7.02
C TYR A 141 -0.36 7.36 -5.95
N ILE A 142 -1.15 7.28 -4.89
CA ILE A 142 -0.94 6.41 -3.73
C ILE A 142 -2.13 5.45 -3.69
N THR A 143 -1.94 4.27 -4.30
CA THR A 143 -3.05 3.37 -4.60
C THR A 143 -3.31 2.38 -3.45
N GLU A 144 -4.20 1.41 -3.71
CA GLU A 144 -4.55 0.36 -2.76
C GLU A 144 -3.35 -0.36 -2.17
N LYS A 145 -2.18 -0.29 -2.80
CA LYS A 145 -0.99 -1.04 -2.36
C LYS A 145 -0.53 -0.64 -0.96
N VAL A 146 -0.45 0.68 -0.71
CA VAL A 146 -0.08 1.20 0.62
C VAL A 146 -1.15 0.83 1.64
N TRP A 147 -2.41 1.07 1.29
CA TRP A 147 -3.53 0.87 2.20
C TRP A 147 -3.71 -0.62 2.54
N ASN A 148 -3.42 -1.52 1.59
CA ASN A 148 -3.41 -2.96 1.85
C ASN A 148 -2.35 -3.34 2.89
N ALA A 149 -1.15 -2.73 2.84
CA ALA A 149 -0.11 -2.94 3.85
C ALA A 149 -0.60 -2.46 5.22
N VAL A 150 -1.19 -1.26 5.24
CA VAL A 150 -1.75 -0.67 6.45
C VAL A 150 -2.82 -1.60 7.04
N LEU A 151 -3.79 -2.05 6.26
CA LEU A 151 -4.84 -2.98 6.73
C LEU A 151 -4.25 -4.27 7.29
N ALA A 152 -3.24 -4.81 6.62
CA ALA A 152 -2.60 -6.06 7.07
C ALA A 152 -1.70 -5.85 8.29
N GLY A 153 -1.43 -4.60 8.68
CA GLY A 153 -0.52 -4.29 9.78
C GLY A 153 0.95 -4.47 9.43
N ALA A 154 1.28 -4.67 8.15
CA ALA A 154 2.67 -4.69 7.68
C ALA A 154 3.17 -3.26 7.50
N VAL A 155 4.49 -3.07 7.59
CA VAL A 155 5.09 -1.76 7.29
C VAL A 155 5.26 -1.66 5.77
N PRO A 156 4.63 -0.66 5.11
CA PRO A 156 4.81 -0.49 3.68
C PRO A 156 6.20 0.04 3.34
N VAL A 157 6.86 -0.61 2.38
CA VAL A 157 8.06 -0.10 1.72
C VAL A 157 7.57 0.47 0.39
N VAL A 158 7.67 1.78 0.22
CA VAL A 158 6.99 2.48 -0.88
C VAL A 158 7.98 2.96 -1.96
N LEU A 159 7.53 2.84 -3.21
CA LEU A 159 8.13 3.47 -4.38
C LEU A 159 6.96 4.01 -5.22
N GLY A 160 6.94 5.32 -5.41
CA GLY A 160 5.84 6.02 -6.08
C GLY A 160 6.12 7.51 -6.08
N PRO A 161 5.17 8.37 -5.71
CA PRO A 161 5.45 9.80 -5.53
C PRO A 161 6.51 10.04 -4.47
N SER A 162 6.98 11.28 -4.32
CA SER A 162 8.03 11.65 -3.38
C SER A 162 7.63 11.37 -1.92
N ARG A 163 8.63 11.25 -1.05
CA ARG A 163 8.40 11.09 0.39
C ARG A 163 7.47 12.18 0.94
N GLN A 164 7.71 13.44 0.57
CA GLN A 164 6.89 14.57 1.01
C GLN A 164 5.43 14.42 0.57
N ASN A 165 5.21 13.84 -0.60
CA ASN A 165 3.85 13.58 -1.08
C ASN A 165 3.17 12.50 -0.22
N TYR A 166 3.89 11.42 0.12
CA TYR A 166 3.34 10.40 1.04
C TYR A 166 3.00 11.00 2.41
N GLU A 167 3.84 11.91 2.92
CA GLU A 167 3.65 12.52 4.24
C GLU A 167 2.40 13.40 4.35
N ARG A 168 1.81 13.78 3.22
CA ARG A 168 0.51 14.45 3.20
C ARG A 168 -0.63 13.52 3.59
N PHE A 169 -0.44 12.20 3.47
CA PHE A 169 -1.49 11.20 3.66
C PHE A 169 -1.21 10.25 4.83
N LEU A 170 0.04 10.10 5.22
CA LEU A 170 0.48 9.15 6.25
C LEU A 170 1.53 9.80 7.16
N PRO A 171 1.55 9.48 8.47
CA PRO A 171 2.65 9.90 9.32
C PRO A 171 4.00 9.42 8.77
N ALA A 172 5.04 10.22 8.97
CA ALA A 172 6.37 9.96 8.41
C ALA A 172 6.93 8.59 8.80
N GLU A 173 6.60 8.13 10.00
CA GLU A 173 7.04 6.81 10.49
C GLU A 173 6.17 5.65 9.99
N ALA A 174 5.05 5.91 9.34
CA ALA A 174 4.10 4.87 8.91
C ALA A 174 4.61 4.03 7.72
N PHE A 175 5.66 4.50 7.05
CA PHE A 175 6.17 3.86 5.84
C PHE A 175 7.69 4.03 5.74
N ILE A 176 8.30 3.26 4.86
CA ILE A 176 9.73 3.35 4.53
C ILE A 176 9.80 3.71 3.04
N HIS A 177 10.35 4.88 2.72
CA HIS A 177 10.47 5.30 1.32
C HIS A 177 11.78 4.79 0.73
N VAL A 178 11.72 4.21 -0.46
CA VAL A 178 12.90 3.64 -1.11
C VAL A 178 14.00 4.70 -1.30
N GLU A 179 13.59 5.92 -1.65
CA GLU A 179 14.55 7.01 -1.92
C GLU A 179 15.16 7.64 -0.67
N ASP A 180 14.77 7.21 0.55
CA ASP A 180 15.48 7.63 1.77
C ASP A 180 16.87 7.01 1.86
N PHE A 181 17.18 6.05 1.00
CA PHE A 181 18.42 5.28 1.07
C PHE A 181 19.22 5.49 -0.21
N PRO A 182 20.52 5.81 -0.08
CA PRO A 182 21.37 5.98 -1.26
C PRO A 182 21.44 4.74 -2.16
N THR A 183 21.29 3.55 -1.57
CA THR A 183 21.31 2.30 -2.34
C THR A 183 20.29 1.29 -1.82
N VAL A 184 19.88 0.38 -2.68
CA VAL A 184 18.99 -0.73 -2.30
C VAL A 184 19.64 -1.62 -1.21
N LYS A 185 20.99 -1.72 -1.22
CA LYS A 185 21.74 -2.47 -0.20
C LYS A 185 21.55 -1.85 1.20
N GLU A 186 21.57 -0.52 1.29
CA GLU A 186 21.36 0.17 2.56
C GLU A 186 19.92 0.06 3.05
N LEU A 187 18.95 0.14 2.15
CA LEU A 187 17.57 -0.17 2.50
C LEU A 187 17.46 -1.60 3.05
N ALA A 188 18.07 -2.57 2.35
CA ALA A 188 18.04 -3.97 2.80
C ALA A 188 18.63 -4.12 4.20
N ARG A 189 19.77 -3.47 4.47
CA ARG A 189 20.38 -3.46 5.81
C ARG A 189 19.44 -2.87 6.86
N TYR A 190 18.75 -1.80 6.51
CA TYR A 190 17.77 -1.17 7.41
C TYR A 190 16.62 -2.12 7.73
N LEU A 191 16.06 -2.79 6.71
CA LEU A 191 14.99 -3.77 6.92
C LEU A 191 15.46 -4.92 7.84
N LEU A 192 16.70 -5.39 7.64
CA LEU A 192 17.28 -6.46 8.48
C LEU A 192 17.43 -6.00 9.93
N LYS A 193 17.92 -4.77 10.16
CA LYS A 193 18.01 -4.19 11.51
C LYS A 193 16.62 -4.10 12.17
N LEU A 194 15.61 -3.67 11.42
CA LEU A 194 14.23 -3.61 11.93
C LEU A 194 13.68 -5.00 12.26
N ARG A 195 14.05 -6.03 11.47
CA ARG A 195 13.65 -7.41 11.75
C ARG A 195 14.05 -7.84 13.15
N ASP A 196 15.25 -7.43 13.53
CA ASP A 196 15.92 -7.88 14.75
C ASP A 196 15.73 -6.91 15.93
N ASP A 197 15.03 -5.78 15.70
CA ASP A 197 14.74 -4.75 16.72
C ASP A 197 13.23 -4.52 16.83
N PRO A 198 12.54 -5.26 17.71
CA PRO A 198 11.10 -5.09 17.90
C PRO A 198 10.69 -3.70 18.36
N ALA A 199 11.53 -2.98 19.07
CA ALA A 199 11.22 -1.63 19.56
C ALA A 199 11.18 -0.64 18.38
N ARG A 200 12.18 -0.69 17.50
CA ARG A 200 12.17 0.13 16.28
C ARG A 200 11.03 -0.26 15.35
N MET A 201 10.76 -1.56 15.24
CA MET A 201 9.66 -2.05 14.41
C MET A 201 8.31 -1.49 14.89
N ARG A 202 8.12 -1.41 16.23
CA ARG A 202 6.90 -0.85 16.81
C ARG A 202 6.71 0.63 16.44
N ARG A 203 7.78 1.42 16.34
CA ARG A 203 7.66 2.85 15.96
C ARG A 203 6.95 3.02 14.61
N HIS A 204 7.19 2.10 13.67
CA HIS A 204 6.52 2.13 12.37
C HIS A 204 5.03 1.77 12.45
N LEU A 205 4.56 1.31 13.61
CA LEU A 205 3.17 0.85 13.78
C LEU A 205 2.40 1.64 14.85
N ASP A 206 3.09 2.38 15.71
CA ASP A 206 2.46 3.05 16.87
C ASP A 206 1.46 4.16 16.45
N TRP A 207 1.68 4.80 15.31
CA TRP A 207 0.75 5.79 14.76
C TRP A 207 -0.68 5.24 14.64
N ARG A 208 -0.84 3.94 14.53
CA ARG A 208 -2.14 3.25 14.41
C ARG A 208 -3.00 3.40 15.68
N ARG A 209 -2.40 3.83 16.77
CA ARG A 209 -3.13 4.14 18.00
C ARG A 209 -3.90 5.44 17.86
N SER A 210 -3.37 6.36 17.05
CA SER A 210 -3.93 7.71 16.86
C SER A 210 -4.85 7.83 15.64
N TYR A 211 -4.77 6.89 14.70
CA TYR A 211 -5.49 7.00 13.42
C TYR A 211 -6.21 5.71 13.05
N VAL A 212 -7.28 5.87 12.27
CA VAL A 212 -8.02 4.76 11.63
C VAL A 212 -7.97 4.99 10.13
N LEU A 213 -7.76 3.92 9.38
CA LEU A 213 -7.81 3.97 7.92
C LEU A 213 -9.26 3.99 7.44
N HIS A 214 -9.56 4.94 6.58
CA HIS A 214 -10.82 4.99 5.82
C HIS A 214 -10.51 4.75 4.33
N GLN A 215 -11.25 3.82 3.71
CA GLN A 215 -11.17 3.57 2.27
C GLN A 215 -12.54 3.84 1.66
N PRO A 216 -12.64 4.82 0.73
CA PRO A 216 -13.91 5.05 0.04
C PRO A 216 -14.35 3.79 -0.71
N ARG A 217 -15.63 3.45 -0.61
CA ARG A 217 -16.20 2.27 -1.27
C ARG A 217 -16.73 2.66 -2.65
N PHE A 218 -15.91 2.49 -3.66
CA PHE A 218 -16.36 2.73 -5.04
C PHE A 218 -16.60 1.46 -5.82
N TRP A 219 -16.19 0.34 -5.26
CA TRP A 219 -16.32 -0.94 -5.93
C TRP A 219 -17.01 -1.91 -4.95
N GLY A 220 -18.26 -1.64 -4.69
CA GLY A 220 -19.12 -2.54 -3.91
C GLY A 220 -19.50 -3.77 -4.72
#